data_c4d1d195ef5cf939eb2a2566ed42020f
#
_entry.id   c4d1d195ef5cf939eb2a2566ed42020f
#
_cell.length_a   1.000
_cell.length_b   1.000
_cell.length_c   1.000
_cell.angle_alpha   90.00
_cell.angle_beta   90.00
_cell.angle_gamma   90.00
#
_symmetry.space_group_name_H-M   'P 1'
#
loop_
_entity.id
_entity.type
_entity.pdbx_description
1 polymer ?
#
loop_
_entity_poly.entity_id
_entity_poly.type
_entity_poly.pdbx_seq_one_letter_code
_entity_poly.pdbx_strand_id
1 'polypeptide(L)'
;MNFIKVFIVALVFALPFSACSNYGKVLKSKDSDYKLSMADQYYQAGKYREAQQLYEELYPVFKGTDKFEELYYKDAYCFYYLKQYKDAENFFKGFLEVFPNSSRSEEVDYMHALCFYKQVDKVDLDQTNTTKSIGVMQTFINQHPGSPKIKEANEIIDKNRAQLEAKELRAADLYFKIGQYRAAAICYNALLSDYPESASGDEYKLKSLISYYKFAKLSQYSKQIERYEKVVTEYQDFAERYPQSTHLSEALEYNNLSLKKIKEIENE
;
A
#
# COMPACT_ATOMS: atom_id res chain seq x y z
N MET A 1 29.60 -49.30 10.64
CA MET A 1 28.78 -48.11 11.01
C MET A 1 28.59 -47.07 9.88
N ASN A 2 29.34 -47.14 8.79
CA ASN A 2 29.27 -46.20 7.67
C ASN A 2 28.29 -46.60 6.53
N PHE A 3 28.01 -47.89 6.38
CA PHE A 3 27.05 -48.35 5.33
C PHE A 3 25.59 -48.01 5.63
N ILE A 4 25.16 -47.98 6.88
CA ILE A 4 23.81 -47.65 7.27
C ILE A 4 23.49 -46.15 7.05
N LYS A 5 24.47 -45.27 7.26
CA LYS A 5 24.32 -43.82 7.01
C LYS A 5 24.19 -43.50 5.52
N VAL A 6 24.86 -44.21 4.65
CA VAL A 6 24.75 -44.04 3.19
C VAL A 6 23.40 -44.51 2.67
N PHE A 7 22.85 -45.60 3.25
CA PHE A 7 21.52 -46.09 2.87
C PHE A 7 20.39 -45.17 3.31
N ILE A 8 20.49 -44.51 4.46
CA ILE A 8 19.50 -43.53 4.94
C ILE A 8 19.54 -42.26 4.10
N VAL A 9 20.71 -41.79 3.68
CA VAL A 9 20.85 -40.63 2.79
C VAL A 9 20.30 -40.91 1.38
N ALA A 10 20.50 -42.12 0.86
CA ALA A 10 19.95 -42.53 -0.43
C ALA A 10 18.41 -42.67 -0.41
N LEU A 11 17.82 -43.08 0.72
CA LEU A 11 16.37 -43.22 0.87
C LEU A 11 15.63 -41.87 0.95
N VAL A 12 16.28 -40.83 1.49
CA VAL A 12 15.70 -39.46 1.57
C VAL A 12 15.68 -38.75 0.20
N PHE A 13 16.58 -39.13 -0.73
CA PHE A 13 16.63 -38.55 -2.08
C PHE A 13 15.66 -39.19 -3.10
N ALA A 14 15.07 -40.34 -2.77
CA ALA A 14 14.20 -41.09 -3.69
C ALA A 14 12.73 -40.66 -3.65
N LEU A 15 12.29 -39.75 -2.75
CA LEU A 15 10.89 -39.39 -2.54
C LEU A 15 10.33 -38.29 -3.44
N PRO A 16 11.05 -37.42 -4.15
CA PRO A 16 10.40 -36.35 -4.95
C PRO A 16 10.01 -36.75 -6.37
N PHE A 17 10.41 -37.93 -6.88
CA PHE A 17 10.14 -38.28 -8.30
C PHE A 17 8.78 -38.93 -8.60
N SER A 18 8.03 -39.36 -7.60
CA SER A 18 6.75 -40.02 -7.80
C SER A 18 5.58 -39.02 -8.08
N ALA A 19 5.73 -37.75 -7.72
CA ALA A 19 4.66 -36.74 -7.87
C ALA A 19 4.50 -36.26 -9.34
N CYS A 20 5.58 -36.20 -10.12
CA CYS A 20 5.55 -35.73 -11.50
C CYS A 20 4.83 -36.67 -12.48
N SER A 21 4.79 -37.99 -12.22
CA SER A 21 4.18 -38.95 -13.14
C SER A 21 2.66 -38.94 -13.13
N ASN A 22 2.03 -38.51 -12.04
CA ASN A 22 0.57 -38.53 -11.91
C ASN A 22 -0.10 -37.30 -12.56
N TYR A 23 0.51 -36.11 -12.45
CA TYR A 23 -0.02 -34.91 -13.05
C TYR A 23 -0.15 -34.99 -14.59
N GLY A 24 0.89 -35.50 -15.25
CA GLY A 24 0.85 -35.70 -16.70
C GLY A 24 -0.24 -36.68 -17.19
N LYS A 25 -0.66 -37.64 -16.34
CA LYS A 25 -1.82 -38.52 -16.64
C LYS A 25 -3.13 -37.76 -16.49
N VAL A 26 -3.25 -36.92 -15.45
CA VAL A 26 -4.44 -36.09 -15.22
C VAL A 26 -4.64 -35.12 -16.38
N LEU A 27 -3.62 -34.41 -16.82
CA LEU A 27 -3.68 -33.48 -17.98
C LEU A 27 -4.22 -34.16 -19.25
N LYS A 28 -3.78 -35.42 -19.50
CA LYS A 28 -4.21 -36.18 -20.69
C LYS A 28 -5.57 -36.85 -20.56
N SER A 29 -6.19 -36.83 -19.38
CA SER A 29 -7.53 -37.40 -19.19
C SER A 29 -8.55 -36.64 -20.01
N LYS A 30 -9.53 -37.38 -20.56
CA LYS A 30 -10.72 -36.80 -21.22
C LYS A 30 -11.91 -36.68 -20.27
N ASP A 31 -11.78 -37.24 -19.07
CA ASP A 31 -12.80 -37.19 -18.02
C ASP A 31 -12.68 -35.87 -17.27
N SER A 32 -13.60 -34.96 -17.51
CA SER A 32 -13.65 -33.63 -16.94
C SER A 32 -13.96 -33.63 -15.44
N ASP A 33 -14.81 -34.57 -14.98
CA ASP A 33 -15.13 -34.70 -13.56
C ASP A 33 -13.92 -35.23 -12.77
N TYR A 34 -13.20 -36.20 -13.34
CA TYR A 34 -11.94 -36.66 -12.78
C TYR A 34 -10.88 -35.52 -12.71
N LYS A 35 -10.74 -34.76 -13.81
CA LYS A 35 -9.83 -33.59 -13.81
C LYS A 35 -10.20 -32.58 -12.73
N LEU A 36 -11.50 -32.27 -12.56
CA LEU A 36 -11.96 -31.33 -11.53
C LEU A 36 -11.64 -31.84 -10.13
N SER A 37 -11.92 -33.12 -9.86
CA SER A 37 -11.57 -33.75 -8.58
C SER A 37 -10.07 -33.69 -8.29
N MET A 38 -9.23 -33.89 -9.29
CA MET A 38 -7.76 -33.78 -9.15
C MET A 38 -7.29 -32.34 -8.96
N ALA A 39 -7.92 -31.37 -9.65
CA ALA A 39 -7.66 -29.94 -9.45
C ALA A 39 -7.94 -29.53 -7.99
N ASP A 40 -9.07 -29.98 -7.44
CA ASP A 40 -9.43 -29.76 -6.05
C ASP A 40 -8.42 -30.38 -5.06
N GLN A 41 -7.95 -31.59 -5.34
CA GLN A 41 -6.90 -32.23 -4.53
C GLN A 41 -5.58 -31.48 -4.59
N TYR A 42 -5.17 -30.99 -5.76
CA TYR A 42 -3.98 -30.16 -5.90
C TYR A 42 -4.14 -28.83 -5.17
N TYR A 43 -5.29 -28.18 -5.26
CA TYR A 43 -5.61 -26.95 -4.53
C TYR A 43 -5.49 -27.15 -3.01
N GLN A 44 -6.11 -28.20 -2.47
CA GLN A 44 -6.03 -28.54 -1.05
C GLN A 44 -4.60 -28.90 -0.60
N ALA A 45 -3.81 -29.49 -1.48
CA ALA A 45 -2.39 -29.81 -1.22
C ALA A 45 -1.44 -28.60 -1.39
N GLY A 46 -1.96 -27.39 -1.67
CA GLY A 46 -1.16 -26.17 -1.91
C GLY A 46 -0.41 -26.17 -3.24
N LYS A 47 -0.72 -27.08 -4.15
CA LYS A 47 -0.13 -27.17 -5.49
C LYS A 47 -0.94 -26.29 -6.46
N TYR A 48 -0.90 -24.99 -6.19
CA TYR A 48 -1.78 -24.02 -6.85
C TYR A 48 -1.52 -23.88 -8.34
N ARG A 49 -0.30 -24.10 -8.82
CA ARG A 49 0.02 -24.04 -10.25
C ARG A 49 -0.62 -25.20 -11.02
N GLU A 50 -0.56 -26.42 -10.48
CA GLU A 50 -1.18 -27.60 -11.06
C GLU A 50 -2.71 -27.49 -11.01
N ALA A 51 -3.25 -26.97 -9.91
CA ALA A 51 -4.68 -26.75 -9.77
C ALA A 51 -5.19 -25.72 -10.78
N GLN A 52 -4.55 -24.56 -10.87
CA GLN A 52 -4.87 -23.48 -11.80
C GLN A 52 -4.95 -23.94 -13.24
N GLN A 53 -3.91 -24.64 -13.71
CA GLN A 53 -3.87 -25.13 -15.09
C GLN A 53 -5.03 -26.08 -15.40
N LEU A 54 -5.43 -26.93 -14.44
CA LEU A 54 -6.59 -27.81 -14.62
C LEU A 54 -7.91 -27.03 -14.60
N TYR A 55 -8.06 -26.04 -13.70
CA TYR A 55 -9.25 -25.20 -13.65
C TYR A 55 -9.46 -24.43 -14.95
N GLU A 56 -8.40 -23.82 -15.51
CA GLU A 56 -8.45 -23.09 -16.77
C GLU A 56 -8.91 -23.99 -17.94
N GLU A 57 -8.41 -25.23 -18.03
CA GLU A 57 -8.83 -26.19 -19.04
C GLU A 57 -10.33 -26.59 -18.91
N LEU A 58 -10.87 -26.46 -17.70
CA LEU A 58 -12.24 -26.90 -17.39
C LEU A 58 -13.30 -25.80 -17.57
N TYR A 59 -12.90 -24.53 -17.73
CA TYR A 59 -13.85 -23.43 -17.95
C TYR A 59 -14.85 -23.69 -19.07
N PRO A 60 -14.43 -24.09 -20.29
CA PRO A 60 -15.39 -24.31 -21.40
C PRO A 60 -16.39 -25.41 -21.10
N VAL A 61 -16.04 -26.39 -20.25
CA VAL A 61 -16.87 -27.55 -19.94
C VAL A 61 -17.88 -27.21 -18.84
N PHE A 62 -17.47 -26.47 -17.79
CA PHE A 62 -18.34 -26.25 -16.64
C PHE A 62 -19.07 -24.91 -16.66
N LYS A 63 -18.74 -23.99 -17.59
CA LYS A 63 -19.44 -22.71 -17.72
C LYS A 63 -20.95 -22.93 -17.86
N GLY A 64 -21.72 -22.31 -16.97
CA GLY A 64 -23.18 -22.44 -16.91
C GLY A 64 -23.70 -23.66 -16.12
N THR A 65 -22.82 -24.40 -15.44
CA THR A 65 -23.19 -25.47 -14.49
C THR A 65 -22.99 -24.98 -13.03
N ASP A 66 -23.62 -25.70 -12.10
CA ASP A 66 -23.52 -25.45 -10.66
C ASP A 66 -22.08 -25.57 -10.14
N LYS A 67 -21.19 -26.28 -10.84
CA LYS A 67 -19.77 -26.44 -10.47
C LYS A 67 -18.91 -25.26 -10.86
N PHE A 68 -19.40 -24.37 -11.72
CA PHE A 68 -18.60 -23.30 -12.30
C PHE A 68 -18.22 -22.23 -11.27
N GLU A 69 -19.11 -21.90 -10.34
CA GLU A 69 -18.85 -20.93 -9.28
C GLU A 69 -17.68 -21.37 -8.39
N GLU A 70 -17.72 -22.62 -7.92
CA GLU A 70 -16.66 -23.17 -7.05
C GLU A 70 -15.32 -23.25 -7.78
N LEU A 71 -15.33 -23.68 -9.05
CA LEU A 71 -14.15 -23.75 -9.89
C LEU A 71 -13.53 -22.37 -10.08
N TYR A 72 -14.32 -21.36 -10.45
CA TYR A 72 -13.88 -19.99 -10.68
C TYR A 72 -13.29 -19.37 -9.40
N TYR A 73 -13.99 -19.57 -8.28
CA TYR A 73 -13.55 -19.12 -6.96
C TYR A 73 -12.17 -19.68 -6.60
N LYS A 74 -11.98 -21.00 -6.70
CA LYS A 74 -10.70 -21.64 -6.38
C LYS A 74 -9.58 -21.21 -7.31
N ASP A 75 -9.87 -21.01 -8.58
CA ASP A 75 -8.88 -20.55 -9.55
C ASP A 75 -8.42 -19.11 -9.23
N ALA A 76 -9.33 -18.19 -8.88
CA ALA A 76 -8.97 -16.86 -8.39
C ALA A 76 -8.01 -16.93 -7.19
N TYR A 77 -8.25 -17.85 -6.26
CA TYR A 77 -7.34 -18.09 -5.13
C TYR A 77 -6.02 -18.73 -5.54
N CYS A 78 -5.97 -19.58 -6.59
CA CYS A 78 -4.71 -20.07 -7.11
C CYS A 78 -3.79 -18.93 -7.54
N PHE A 79 -4.28 -17.96 -8.29
CA PHE A 79 -3.54 -16.75 -8.66
C PHE A 79 -3.03 -15.99 -7.43
N TYR A 80 -3.89 -15.82 -6.42
CA TYR A 80 -3.54 -15.12 -5.19
C TYR A 80 -2.40 -15.83 -4.43
N TYR A 81 -2.50 -17.14 -4.24
CA TYR A 81 -1.47 -17.92 -3.54
C TYR A 81 -0.16 -18.04 -4.33
N LEU A 82 -0.24 -18.00 -5.66
CA LEU A 82 0.94 -17.89 -6.54
C LEU A 82 1.55 -16.47 -6.56
N LYS A 83 0.98 -15.52 -5.79
CA LYS A 83 1.38 -14.11 -5.74
C LYS A 83 1.24 -13.38 -7.08
N GLN A 84 0.43 -13.89 -7.98
CA GLN A 84 0.05 -13.26 -9.23
C GLN A 84 -1.13 -12.30 -8.96
N TYR A 85 -0.87 -11.28 -8.14
CA TYR A 85 -1.92 -10.43 -7.57
C TYR A 85 -2.70 -9.64 -8.61
N LYS A 86 -2.07 -9.30 -9.74
CA LYS A 86 -2.77 -8.62 -10.84
C LYS A 86 -3.79 -9.53 -11.52
N ASP A 87 -3.44 -10.80 -11.74
CA ASP A 87 -4.34 -11.77 -12.31
C ASP A 87 -5.44 -12.13 -11.31
N ALA A 88 -5.06 -12.36 -10.04
CA ALA A 88 -6.03 -12.58 -8.96
C ALA A 88 -7.06 -11.45 -8.84
N GLU A 89 -6.63 -10.18 -8.92
CA GLU A 89 -7.52 -9.01 -8.95
C GLU A 89 -8.56 -9.12 -10.06
N ASN A 90 -8.11 -9.39 -11.29
CA ASN A 90 -9.00 -9.54 -12.44
C ASN A 90 -9.98 -10.72 -12.26
N PHE A 91 -9.52 -11.84 -11.72
CA PHE A 91 -10.35 -13.00 -11.46
C PHE A 91 -11.38 -12.75 -10.35
N PHE A 92 -10.99 -12.15 -9.23
CA PHE A 92 -11.95 -11.79 -8.18
C PHE A 92 -13.00 -10.79 -8.68
N LYS A 93 -12.58 -9.77 -9.45
CA LYS A 93 -13.51 -8.86 -10.10
C LYS A 93 -14.47 -9.58 -11.05
N GLY A 94 -13.94 -10.46 -11.91
CA GLY A 94 -14.74 -11.28 -12.82
C GLY A 94 -15.72 -12.20 -12.09
N PHE A 95 -15.35 -12.74 -10.93
CA PHE A 95 -16.25 -13.54 -10.10
C PHE A 95 -17.48 -12.71 -9.67
N LEU A 96 -17.27 -11.48 -9.19
CA LEU A 96 -18.37 -10.58 -8.78
C LEU A 96 -19.31 -10.24 -9.94
N GLU A 97 -18.77 -10.10 -11.15
CA GLU A 97 -19.53 -9.83 -12.36
C GLU A 97 -20.37 -11.05 -12.82
N VAL A 98 -19.81 -12.26 -12.69
CA VAL A 98 -20.46 -13.51 -13.13
C VAL A 98 -21.44 -14.04 -12.07
N PHE A 99 -21.11 -13.87 -10.79
CA PHE A 99 -21.89 -14.39 -9.66
C PHE A 99 -22.29 -13.30 -8.65
N PRO A 100 -23.03 -12.27 -9.07
CA PRO A 100 -23.34 -11.10 -8.21
C PRO A 100 -24.16 -11.44 -6.96
N ASN A 101 -24.88 -12.57 -6.96
CA ASN A 101 -25.70 -13.03 -5.84
C ASN A 101 -25.05 -14.17 -5.04
N SER A 102 -23.77 -14.43 -5.23
CA SER A 102 -23.04 -15.46 -4.48
C SER A 102 -22.98 -15.11 -3.00
N SER A 103 -23.12 -16.10 -2.14
CA SER A 103 -22.86 -15.96 -0.70
C SER A 103 -21.40 -15.62 -0.37
N ARG A 104 -20.51 -15.75 -1.35
CA ARG A 104 -19.08 -15.42 -1.26
C ARG A 104 -18.75 -14.00 -1.73
N SER A 105 -19.73 -13.23 -2.22
CA SER A 105 -19.48 -11.92 -2.84
C SER A 105 -18.75 -10.97 -1.90
N GLU A 106 -19.11 -10.93 -0.61
CA GLU A 106 -18.41 -10.08 0.38
C GLU A 106 -16.94 -10.47 0.53
N GLU A 107 -16.66 -11.77 0.68
CA GLU A 107 -15.28 -12.26 0.80
C GLU A 107 -14.48 -11.98 -0.47
N VAL A 108 -15.04 -12.23 -1.64
CA VAL A 108 -14.39 -12.03 -2.93
C VAL A 108 -14.13 -10.54 -3.20
N ASP A 109 -15.06 -9.66 -2.82
CA ASP A 109 -14.86 -8.21 -2.93
C ASP A 109 -13.71 -7.73 -2.03
N TYR A 110 -13.64 -8.26 -0.80
CA TYR A 110 -12.49 -8.01 0.07
C TYR A 110 -11.18 -8.52 -0.57
N MET A 111 -11.17 -9.72 -1.14
CA MET A 111 -9.98 -10.30 -1.79
C MET A 111 -9.55 -9.51 -3.03
N HIS A 112 -10.52 -9.00 -3.81
CA HIS A 112 -10.28 -8.08 -4.91
C HIS A 112 -9.55 -6.82 -4.41
N ALA A 113 -10.08 -6.18 -3.35
CA ALA A 113 -9.44 -5.01 -2.75
C ALA A 113 -8.06 -5.34 -2.15
N LEU A 114 -7.90 -6.50 -1.51
CA LEU A 114 -6.64 -6.95 -0.94
C LEU A 114 -5.56 -7.16 -2.01
N CYS A 115 -5.93 -7.58 -3.23
CA CYS A 115 -4.99 -7.72 -4.33
C CYS A 115 -4.34 -6.39 -4.71
N PHE A 116 -5.05 -5.25 -4.66
CA PHE A 116 -4.43 -3.93 -4.86
C PHE A 116 -3.40 -3.62 -3.78
N TYR A 117 -3.73 -3.90 -2.51
CA TYR A 117 -2.78 -3.72 -1.40
C TYR A 117 -1.52 -4.57 -1.57
N LYS A 118 -1.66 -5.82 -2.05
CA LYS A 118 -0.50 -6.70 -2.31
C LYS A 118 0.39 -6.25 -3.47
N GLN A 119 -0.09 -5.33 -4.31
CA GLN A 119 0.66 -4.73 -5.43
C GLN A 119 1.27 -3.36 -5.07
N VAL A 120 1.14 -2.93 -3.80
CA VAL A 120 1.74 -1.68 -3.33
C VAL A 120 3.25 -1.80 -3.32
N ASP A 121 3.90 -0.84 -3.96
CA ASP A 121 5.36 -0.76 -4.06
C ASP A 121 5.99 -0.07 -2.83
N LYS A 122 7.34 -0.01 -2.79
CA LYS A 122 8.06 0.74 -1.76
C LYS A 122 7.78 2.24 -1.88
N VAL A 123 7.94 2.97 -0.78
CA VAL A 123 7.68 4.42 -0.67
C VAL A 123 8.33 5.24 -1.79
N ASP A 124 9.55 4.88 -2.23
CA ASP A 124 10.30 5.65 -3.22
C ASP A 124 9.82 5.43 -4.67
N LEU A 125 9.03 4.38 -4.89
CA LEU A 125 8.51 4.02 -6.22
C LEU A 125 7.16 4.69 -6.51
N ASP A 126 6.53 4.33 -7.62
CA ASP A 126 5.20 4.80 -7.99
C ASP A 126 4.15 4.38 -6.95
N GLN A 127 3.24 5.30 -6.60
CA GLN A 127 2.22 5.08 -5.57
C GLN A 127 0.80 4.94 -6.16
N THR A 128 0.69 4.71 -7.45
CA THR A 128 -0.62 4.53 -8.12
C THR A 128 -1.41 3.39 -7.48
N ASN A 129 -0.76 2.25 -7.20
CA ASN A 129 -1.42 1.11 -6.55
C ASN A 129 -1.77 1.41 -5.08
N THR A 130 -0.97 2.22 -4.38
CA THR A 130 -1.27 2.65 -3.00
C THR A 130 -2.57 3.46 -2.97
N THR A 131 -2.69 4.44 -3.86
CA THR A 131 -3.91 5.27 -3.97
C THR A 131 -5.12 4.44 -4.40
N LYS A 132 -4.96 3.54 -5.36
CA LYS A 132 -6.04 2.61 -5.76
C LYS A 132 -6.47 1.71 -4.62
N SER A 133 -5.51 1.15 -3.86
CA SER A 133 -5.80 0.30 -2.70
C SER A 133 -6.65 1.00 -1.66
N ILE A 134 -6.37 2.28 -1.36
CA ILE A 134 -7.20 3.09 -0.46
C ILE A 134 -8.64 3.20 -1.00
N GLY A 135 -8.79 3.54 -2.29
CA GLY A 135 -10.11 3.73 -2.92
C GLY A 135 -10.96 2.46 -2.93
N VAL A 136 -10.36 1.31 -3.30
CA VAL A 136 -11.10 0.04 -3.34
C VAL A 136 -11.41 -0.50 -1.95
N MET A 137 -10.53 -0.33 -0.95
CA MET A 137 -10.82 -0.68 0.43
C MET A 137 -11.94 0.19 1.02
N GLN A 138 -11.95 1.49 0.71
CA GLN A 138 -13.04 2.36 1.13
C GLN A 138 -14.37 1.98 0.48
N THR A 139 -14.36 1.58 -0.80
CA THR A 139 -15.52 1.08 -1.51
C THR A 139 -16.06 -0.18 -0.84
N PHE A 140 -15.18 -1.15 -0.52
CA PHE A 140 -15.54 -2.35 0.22
C PHE A 140 -16.23 -2.02 1.56
N ILE A 141 -15.65 -1.12 2.37
CA ILE A 141 -16.23 -0.71 3.67
C ILE A 141 -17.64 -0.11 3.48
N ASN A 142 -17.82 0.72 2.45
CA ASN A 142 -19.10 1.37 2.19
C ASN A 142 -20.18 0.38 1.72
N GLN A 143 -19.80 -0.63 0.95
CA GLN A 143 -20.72 -1.66 0.43
C GLN A 143 -21.06 -2.74 1.46
N HIS A 144 -20.15 -3.00 2.41
CA HIS A 144 -20.29 -4.04 3.42
C HIS A 144 -20.16 -3.51 4.85
N PRO A 145 -21.06 -2.60 5.31
CA PRO A 145 -20.93 -1.92 6.61
C PRO A 145 -21.00 -2.84 7.83
N GLY A 146 -21.46 -4.09 7.66
CA GLY A 146 -21.50 -5.13 8.70
C GLY A 146 -20.36 -6.14 8.63
N SER A 147 -19.41 -5.98 7.73
CA SER A 147 -18.36 -6.98 7.50
C SER A 147 -17.39 -7.08 8.68
N PRO A 148 -17.01 -8.30 9.10
CA PRO A 148 -15.93 -8.50 10.09
C PRO A 148 -14.56 -8.04 9.55
N LYS A 149 -14.43 -7.79 8.24
CA LYS A 149 -13.21 -7.34 7.58
C LYS A 149 -12.98 -5.83 7.64
N ILE A 150 -13.95 -5.04 8.13
CA ILE A 150 -13.84 -3.56 8.20
C ILE A 150 -12.60 -3.12 8.98
N LYS A 151 -12.31 -3.76 10.11
CA LYS A 151 -11.13 -3.41 10.91
C LYS A 151 -9.84 -3.59 10.10
N GLU A 152 -9.69 -4.73 9.44
CA GLU A 152 -8.52 -5.04 8.61
C GLU A 152 -8.42 -4.09 7.41
N ALA A 153 -9.55 -3.76 6.77
CA ALA A 153 -9.61 -2.82 5.66
C ALA A 153 -9.18 -1.40 6.09
N ASN A 154 -9.62 -0.91 7.24
CA ASN A 154 -9.17 0.37 7.80
C ASN A 154 -7.67 0.37 8.10
N GLU A 155 -7.14 -0.69 8.73
CA GLU A 155 -5.70 -0.82 8.98
C GLU A 155 -4.86 -0.78 7.68
N ILE A 156 -5.39 -1.31 6.57
CA ILE A 156 -4.75 -1.23 5.26
C ILE A 156 -4.80 0.21 4.72
N ILE A 157 -5.93 0.90 4.86
CA ILE A 157 -6.08 2.30 4.46
C ILE A 157 -5.07 3.16 5.23
N ASP A 158 -4.98 3.00 6.55
CA ASP A 158 -4.06 3.76 7.40
C ASP A 158 -2.59 3.53 7.01
N LYS A 159 -2.20 2.27 6.76
CA LYS A 159 -0.85 1.93 6.28
C LYS A 159 -0.53 2.58 4.93
N ASN A 160 -1.48 2.56 4.02
CA ASN A 160 -1.32 3.17 2.70
C ASN A 160 -1.24 4.71 2.80
N ARG A 161 -2.06 5.35 3.65
CA ARG A 161 -1.99 6.79 3.91
C ARG A 161 -0.64 7.19 4.51
N ALA A 162 -0.17 6.44 5.52
CA ALA A 162 1.15 6.67 6.11
C ALA A 162 2.29 6.50 5.08
N GLN A 163 2.14 5.61 4.11
CA GLN A 163 3.11 5.45 3.03
C GLN A 163 3.12 6.64 2.07
N LEU A 164 1.94 7.17 1.68
CA LEU A 164 1.83 8.37 0.86
C LEU A 164 2.42 9.58 1.59
N GLU A 165 2.06 9.79 2.85
CA GLU A 165 2.61 10.83 3.72
C GLU A 165 4.13 10.78 3.79
N ALA A 166 4.70 9.58 4.02
CA ALA A 166 6.15 9.40 4.06
C ALA A 166 6.83 9.74 2.72
N LYS A 167 6.18 9.49 1.57
CA LYS A 167 6.69 9.88 0.26
C LYS A 167 6.72 11.40 0.08
N GLU A 168 5.65 12.06 0.45
CA GLU A 168 5.55 13.51 0.35
C GLU A 168 6.53 14.21 1.31
N LEU A 169 6.70 13.67 2.52
CA LEU A 169 7.72 14.14 3.47
C LEU A 169 9.13 14.04 2.87
N ARG A 170 9.47 12.92 2.24
CA ARG A 170 10.78 12.76 1.58
C ARG A 170 10.98 13.77 0.46
N ALA A 171 9.94 14.10 -0.29
CA ALA A 171 10.01 15.14 -1.32
C ALA A 171 10.24 16.53 -0.71
N ALA A 172 9.54 16.88 0.37
CA ALA A 172 9.75 18.13 1.10
C ALA A 172 11.16 18.23 1.68
N ASP A 173 11.66 17.16 2.33
CA ASP A 173 13.02 17.07 2.87
C ASP A 173 14.08 17.20 1.76
N LEU A 174 13.83 16.65 0.58
CA LEU A 174 14.73 16.80 -0.56
C LEU A 174 14.80 18.25 -1.02
N TYR A 175 13.66 18.93 -1.19
CA TYR A 175 13.67 20.39 -1.52
C TYR A 175 14.43 21.19 -0.49
N PHE A 176 14.25 20.91 0.79
CA PHE A 176 15.00 21.56 1.85
C PHE A 176 16.51 21.32 1.74
N LYS A 177 16.91 20.06 1.52
CA LYS A 177 18.32 19.64 1.41
C LYS A 177 19.04 20.29 0.23
N ILE A 178 18.36 20.47 -0.90
CA ILE A 178 18.96 21.11 -2.09
C ILE A 178 18.82 22.63 -2.10
N GLY A 179 18.37 23.24 -0.97
CA GLY A 179 18.29 24.68 -0.81
C GLY A 179 17.07 25.35 -1.47
N GLN A 180 16.11 24.58 -1.96
CA GLN A 180 14.86 25.08 -2.53
C GLN A 180 13.84 25.37 -1.41
N TYR A 181 14.20 26.27 -0.48
CA TYR A 181 13.48 26.48 0.77
C TYR A 181 12.03 26.93 0.60
N ARG A 182 11.72 27.74 -0.41
CA ARG A 182 10.33 28.13 -0.68
C ARG A 182 9.48 26.90 -1.07
N ALA A 183 10.00 26.04 -1.93
CA ALA A 183 9.31 24.82 -2.33
C ALA A 183 9.16 23.88 -1.14
N ALA A 184 10.21 23.71 -0.33
CA ALA A 184 10.15 22.91 0.89
C ALA A 184 9.05 23.37 1.85
N ALA A 185 8.95 24.69 2.12
CA ALA A 185 7.94 25.27 2.99
C ALA A 185 6.51 24.96 2.48
N ILE A 186 6.29 25.08 1.16
CA ILE A 186 5.01 24.77 0.54
C ILE A 186 4.67 23.29 0.70
N CYS A 187 5.64 22.38 0.45
CA CYS A 187 5.43 20.93 0.59
C CYS A 187 5.15 20.52 2.04
N TYR A 188 5.86 21.09 3.04
CA TYR A 188 5.56 20.82 4.45
C TYR A 188 4.17 21.34 4.86
N ASN A 189 3.73 22.49 4.33
CA ASN A 189 2.37 22.98 4.58
C ASN A 189 1.31 22.13 3.87
N ALA A 190 1.61 21.57 2.69
CA ALA A 190 0.72 20.61 2.02
C ALA A 190 0.50 19.36 2.88
N LEU A 191 1.56 18.80 3.49
CA LEU A 191 1.46 17.68 4.42
C LEU A 191 0.47 17.97 5.57
N LEU A 192 0.46 19.19 6.13
CA LEU A 192 -0.48 19.58 7.18
C LEU A 192 -1.94 19.62 6.70
N SER A 193 -2.16 19.93 5.42
CA SER A 193 -3.49 19.98 4.82
C SER A 193 -3.99 18.61 4.41
N ASP A 194 -3.11 17.76 3.89
CA ASP A 194 -3.45 16.46 3.32
C ASP A 194 -3.52 15.35 4.39
N TYR A 195 -2.77 15.56 5.50
CA TYR A 195 -2.72 14.62 6.64
C TYR A 195 -2.94 15.36 7.98
N PRO A 196 -4.13 15.96 8.19
CA PRO A 196 -4.41 16.77 9.39
C PRO A 196 -4.39 15.97 10.68
N GLU A 197 -4.58 14.64 10.60
CA GLU A 197 -4.52 13.70 11.72
C GLU A 197 -3.10 13.20 12.04
N SER A 198 -2.09 13.62 11.27
CA SER A 198 -0.71 13.15 11.47
C SER A 198 -0.17 13.54 12.84
N ALA A 199 0.41 12.58 13.53
CA ALA A 199 1.10 12.82 14.80
C ALA A 199 2.35 13.70 14.65
N SER A 200 2.87 13.89 13.41
CA SER A 200 4.05 14.70 13.09
C SER A 200 3.68 16.11 12.61
N GLY A 201 2.42 16.54 12.77
CA GLY A 201 1.96 17.84 12.28
C GLY A 201 2.76 19.01 12.82
N ASP A 202 3.14 19.01 14.10
CA ASP A 202 3.99 20.04 14.70
C ASP A 202 5.42 20.05 14.12
N GLU A 203 6.00 18.89 13.83
CA GLU A 203 7.30 18.79 13.15
C GLU A 203 7.22 19.35 11.73
N TYR A 204 6.17 19.05 10.96
CA TYR A 204 5.99 19.60 9.61
C TYR A 204 5.84 21.12 9.65
N LYS A 205 5.08 21.64 10.63
CA LYS A 205 4.90 23.07 10.80
C LYS A 205 6.21 23.77 11.16
N LEU A 206 7.02 23.19 12.05
CA LEU A 206 8.36 23.70 12.38
C LEU A 206 9.26 23.69 11.13
N LYS A 207 9.32 22.59 10.37
CA LYS A 207 10.13 22.50 9.15
C LYS A 207 9.70 23.52 8.09
N SER A 208 8.41 23.80 7.97
CA SER A 208 7.88 24.86 7.10
C SER A 208 8.39 26.23 7.54
N LEU A 209 8.27 26.55 8.83
CA LEU A 209 8.75 27.81 9.42
C LEU A 209 10.26 28.00 9.19
N ILE A 210 11.08 26.99 9.48
CA ILE A 210 12.53 27.02 9.24
C ILE A 210 12.84 27.24 7.75
N SER A 211 12.06 26.62 6.88
CA SER A 211 12.21 26.78 5.44
C SER A 211 11.91 28.21 4.99
N TYR A 212 10.85 28.83 5.50
CA TYR A 212 10.55 30.26 5.23
C TYR A 212 11.67 31.17 5.75
N TYR A 213 12.22 30.92 6.95
CA TYR A 213 13.33 31.67 7.48
C TYR A 213 14.58 31.60 6.58
N LYS A 214 14.95 30.38 6.15
CA LYS A 214 16.09 30.20 5.24
C LYS A 214 15.84 30.86 3.89
N PHE A 215 14.61 30.80 3.39
CA PHE A 215 14.22 31.49 2.17
C PHE A 215 14.32 33.03 2.31
N ALA A 216 13.82 33.58 3.43
CA ALA A 216 13.96 35.02 3.71
C ALA A 216 15.42 35.47 3.73
N LYS A 217 16.27 34.70 4.45
CA LYS A 217 17.70 34.99 4.59
C LYS A 217 18.46 35.04 3.26
N LEU A 218 18.10 34.22 2.30
CA LEU A 218 18.75 34.15 0.97
C LEU A 218 18.07 35.04 -0.08
N SER A 219 17.10 35.84 0.32
CA SER A 219 16.34 36.69 -0.58
C SER A 219 17.07 38.00 -0.88
N GLN A 220 16.67 38.64 -1.99
CA GLN A 220 17.08 40.03 -2.28
C GLN A 220 16.65 40.91 -1.13
N TYR A 221 17.52 41.89 -0.78
CA TYR A 221 17.34 42.78 0.36
C TYR A 221 15.97 43.43 0.41
N SER A 222 15.48 43.96 -0.73
CA SER A 222 14.18 44.59 -0.87
C SER A 222 12.97 43.67 -0.60
N LYS A 223 13.20 42.35 -0.49
CA LYS A 223 12.17 41.33 -0.24
C LYS A 223 12.32 40.66 1.13
N GLN A 224 13.38 41.00 1.88
CA GLN A 224 13.65 40.31 3.13
C GLN A 224 12.64 40.61 4.22
N ILE A 225 12.20 41.87 4.39
CA ILE A 225 11.19 42.25 5.42
C ILE A 225 9.92 41.42 5.21
N GLU A 226 9.29 41.50 4.03
CA GLU A 226 8.06 40.75 3.67
C GLU A 226 8.17 39.26 4.01
N ARG A 227 9.36 38.69 3.75
CA ARG A 227 9.62 37.26 3.96
C ARG A 227 9.87 36.86 5.40
N TYR A 228 10.53 37.74 6.19
CA TYR A 228 10.65 37.54 7.63
C TYR A 228 9.32 37.76 8.37
N GLU A 229 8.47 38.69 7.92
CA GLU A 229 7.08 38.80 8.41
C GLU A 229 6.29 37.52 8.20
N LYS A 230 6.48 36.84 7.05
CA LYS A 230 5.87 35.52 6.82
C LYS A 230 6.32 34.50 7.88
N VAL A 231 7.58 34.49 8.30
CA VAL A 231 8.07 33.62 9.39
C VAL A 231 7.38 33.93 10.72
N VAL A 232 7.17 35.21 11.03
CA VAL A 232 6.46 35.63 12.24
C VAL A 232 5.01 35.13 12.21
N THR A 233 4.35 35.23 11.06
CA THR A 233 2.98 34.69 10.87
C THR A 233 2.93 33.17 11.02
N GLU A 234 3.92 32.46 10.47
CA GLU A 234 4.02 31.01 10.58
C GLU A 234 4.25 30.56 12.04
N TYR A 235 5.02 31.35 12.81
CA TYR A 235 5.19 31.09 14.24
C TYR A 235 3.89 31.30 15.03
N GLN A 236 3.14 32.35 14.75
CA GLN A 236 1.85 32.60 15.42
C GLN A 236 0.89 31.43 15.19
N ASP A 237 0.77 30.97 13.95
CA ASP A 237 -0.05 29.78 13.59
C ASP A 237 0.49 28.49 14.25
N PHE A 238 1.83 28.35 14.38
CA PHE A 238 2.43 27.23 15.12
C PHE A 238 2.04 27.24 16.60
N ALA A 239 2.19 28.39 17.26
CA ALA A 239 1.93 28.52 18.69
C ALA A 239 0.46 28.33 19.03
N GLU A 240 -0.45 28.75 18.11
CA GLU A 240 -1.90 28.55 18.25
C GLU A 240 -2.28 27.08 18.10
N ARG A 241 -1.78 26.41 17.05
CA ARG A 241 -2.15 25.02 16.75
C ARG A 241 -1.48 23.99 17.67
N TYR A 242 -0.24 24.27 18.07
CA TYR A 242 0.60 23.31 18.81
C TYR A 242 1.19 23.89 20.11
N PRO A 243 0.35 24.42 21.02
CA PRO A 243 0.84 25.11 22.23
C PRO A 243 1.60 24.19 23.21
N GLN A 244 1.44 22.87 23.08
CA GLN A 244 2.13 21.87 23.91
C GLN A 244 3.27 21.14 23.18
N SER A 245 3.63 21.59 21.96
CA SER A 245 4.71 20.96 21.21
C SER A 245 6.07 21.16 21.86
N THR A 246 6.88 20.12 21.84
CA THR A 246 8.28 20.19 22.25
C THR A 246 9.12 21.08 21.33
N HIS A 247 8.63 21.39 20.14
CA HIS A 247 9.25 22.25 19.14
C HIS A 247 8.94 23.74 19.32
N LEU A 248 8.08 24.11 20.29
CA LEU A 248 7.65 25.51 20.47
C LEU A 248 8.82 26.45 20.77
N SER A 249 9.82 26.02 21.56
CA SER A 249 11.00 26.84 21.88
C SER A 249 11.86 27.10 20.65
N GLU A 250 12.06 26.11 19.79
CA GLU A 250 12.81 26.27 18.55
C GLU A 250 12.06 27.19 17.56
N ALA A 251 10.74 27.02 17.43
CA ALA A 251 9.91 27.91 16.61
C ALA A 251 10.00 29.38 17.09
N LEU A 252 9.97 29.61 18.42
CA LEU A 252 10.14 30.93 19.03
C LEU A 252 11.51 31.54 18.71
N GLU A 253 12.58 30.75 18.68
CA GLU A 253 13.91 31.22 18.32
C GLU A 253 13.92 31.80 16.90
N TYR A 254 13.40 31.11 15.92
CA TYR A 254 13.29 31.60 14.53
C TYR A 254 12.40 32.84 14.39
N ASN A 255 11.32 32.93 15.18
CA ASN A 255 10.53 34.16 15.28
C ASN A 255 11.35 35.33 15.77
N ASN A 256 12.07 35.18 16.87
CA ASN A 256 12.89 36.24 17.45
C ASN A 256 14.04 36.68 16.53
N LEU A 257 14.66 35.72 15.84
CA LEU A 257 15.66 36.00 14.80
C LEU A 257 15.07 36.80 13.65
N SER A 258 13.83 36.48 13.24
CA SER A 258 13.16 37.20 12.17
C SER A 258 12.77 38.62 12.57
N LEU A 259 12.23 38.82 13.78
CA LEU A 259 11.92 40.17 14.30
C LEU A 259 13.17 41.04 14.43
N LYS A 260 14.29 40.45 14.87
CA LYS A 260 15.59 41.14 14.93
C LYS A 260 16.02 41.57 13.53
N LYS A 261 15.92 40.71 12.53
CA LYS A 261 16.31 41.01 11.13
C LYS A 261 15.46 42.11 10.52
N ILE A 262 14.12 42.09 10.75
CA ILE A 262 13.21 43.16 10.32
C ILE A 262 13.72 44.52 10.88
N LYS A 263 13.93 44.60 12.20
CA LYS A 263 14.42 45.84 12.84
C LYS A 263 15.78 46.32 12.31
N GLU A 264 16.72 45.40 12.06
CA GLU A 264 18.02 45.72 11.47
C GLU A 264 17.85 46.40 10.10
N ILE A 265 17.01 45.83 9.22
CA ILE A 265 16.75 46.32 7.86
C ILE A 265 15.99 47.65 7.85
N GLU A 266 15.05 47.86 8.79
CA GLU A 266 14.27 49.11 8.90
C GLU A 266 15.13 50.30 9.39
N ASN A 267 16.23 50.03 10.06
CA ASN A 267 17.15 51.08 10.62
C ASN A 267 18.34 51.40 9.70
N GLU A 268 18.52 50.72 8.59
CA GLU A 268 19.52 50.98 7.56
C GLU A 268 18.97 51.92 6.46
#